data_e067e6538ca11cacf1eb26cce46274be
#
_entry.id   e067e6538ca11cacf1eb26cce46274be
#
_cell.length_a   1.000
_cell.length_b   1.000
_cell.length_c   1.000
_cell.angle_alpha   90.00
_cell.angle_beta   90.00
_cell.angle_gamma   90.00
#
_symmetry.space_group_name_H-M   'P 1'
#
loop_
_entity.id
_entity.type
_entity.pdbx_description
1 polymer ?
#
loop_
_entity_poly.entity_id
_entity_poly.type
_entity_poly.pdbx_seq_one_letter_code
_entity_poly.pdbx_strand_id
1 'polypeptide(L)'
;MESVLRSGGTTAEDVVLNLVSMDYNELLMAPSGHASEKALDDMNAEDHILVVNGSIPTGENGAYCTIGGKSAEQVLLEAAEKATAILAVGACAVWGSVQAAKPNPTGAKGVDEIIKDKPVINVSGCPPIGEVITATLTYVLTYGKTPEVDAEGRPKFAYDQRIHDSCPRRAHYDAGQFVKTFDDEGARNGWCLYEVGCKGPSTFSPCPIVQWNLKSGWPIGAGHPCIGCT
;
A
#
# COMPACT_ATOMS: atom_id res chain seq x y z
N MET A 1 6.09 6.40 -0.88
CA MET A 1 7.40 6.94 -1.31
C MET A 1 8.54 6.33 -0.48
N GLU A 2 8.58 6.51 0.84
CA GLU A 2 9.69 6.02 1.69
C GLU A 2 9.95 4.52 1.53
N SER A 3 8.94 3.68 1.44
CA SER A 3 9.09 2.24 1.22
C SER A 3 9.83 1.92 -0.09
N VAL A 4 9.58 2.68 -1.15
CA VAL A 4 10.25 2.51 -2.45
C VAL A 4 11.71 2.96 -2.37
N LEU A 5 12.00 4.05 -1.62
CA LEU A 5 13.37 4.50 -1.39
C LEU A 5 14.24 3.45 -0.67
N ARG A 6 13.61 2.53 0.05
CA ARG A 6 14.26 1.44 0.81
C ARG A 6 14.03 0.06 0.20
N SER A 7 13.66 -0.02 -1.07
CA SER A 7 13.54 -1.28 -1.80
C SER A 7 14.93 -1.89 -2.08
N GLY A 8 15.04 -3.20 -1.86
CA GLY A 8 16.30 -3.93 -2.06
C GLY A 8 16.49 -4.49 -3.46
N GLY A 9 15.44 -4.45 -4.27
CA GLY A 9 15.47 -4.93 -5.66
C GLY A 9 15.64 -3.75 -6.62
N THR A 10 14.57 -3.35 -7.28
CA THR A 10 14.52 -2.15 -8.08
C THR A 10 14.52 -0.93 -7.14
N THR A 11 15.55 -0.11 -7.21
CA THR A 11 15.69 1.06 -6.35
C THR A 11 14.75 2.19 -6.81
N ALA A 12 14.50 3.18 -5.94
CA ALA A 12 13.74 4.36 -6.35
C ALA A 12 14.45 5.13 -7.49
N GLU A 13 15.79 5.14 -7.49
CA GLU A 13 16.59 5.71 -8.55
C GLU A 13 16.35 4.98 -9.88
N ASP A 14 16.36 3.63 -9.88
CA ASP A 14 16.04 2.85 -11.07
C ASP A 14 14.63 3.11 -11.58
N VAL A 15 13.65 3.23 -10.68
CA VAL A 15 12.27 3.54 -11.07
C VAL A 15 12.20 4.89 -11.77
N VAL A 16 12.74 5.93 -11.15
CA VAL A 16 12.60 7.32 -11.63
C VAL A 16 13.46 7.61 -12.86
N LEU A 17 14.68 7.03 -12.94
CA LEU A 17 15.60 7.34 -14.04
C LEU A 17 15.48 6.37 -15.23
N ASN A 18 15.08 5.11 -14.99
CA ASN A 18 15.17 4.07 -16.00
C ASN A 18 13.81 3.44 -16.38
N LEU A 19 12.80 3.48 -15.51
CA LEU A 19 11.56 2.74 -15.73
C LEU A 19 10.37 3.63 -16.09
N VAL A 20 10.26 4.83 -15.51
CA VAL A 20 9.11 5.72 -15.71
C VAL A 20 9.55 7.15 -16.00
N SER A 21 8.74 7.90 -16.75
CA SER A 21 8.71 9.36 -16.68
C SER A 21 7.82 9.75 -15.49
N MET A 22 8.35 10.54 -14.56
CA MET A 22 7.57 11.03 -13.42
C MET A 22 7.02 12.42 -13.77
N ASP A 23 5.89 12.46 -14.45
CA ASP A 23 5.33 13.68 -15.02
C ASP A 23 4.67 14.55 -13.95
N TYR A 24 4.09 13.94 -12.89
CA TYR A 24 3.50 14.64 -11.77
C TYR A 24 3.77 13.92 -10.45
N ASN A 25 4.27 14.64 -9.46
CA ASN A 25 4.43 14.16 -8.09
C ASN A 25 4.49 15.31 -7.09
N GLU A 26 3.51 15.46 -6.23
CA GLU A 26 3.37 16.55 -5.27
C GLU A 26 4.55 16.72 -4.29
N LEU A 27 5.32 15.65 -4.06
CA LEU A 27 6.43 15.66 -3.10
C LEU A 27 7.80 15.94 -3.73
N LEU A 28 7.97 15.62 -5.02
CA LEU A 28 9.29 15.63 -5.68
C LEU A 28 9.39 16.64 -6.82
N MET A 29 8.26 17.09 -7.37
CA MET A 29 8.27 18.03 -8.49
C MET A 29 8.74 19.42 -8.05
N ALA A 30 9.47 20.12 -8.92
CA ALA A 30 9.90 21.50 -8.70
C ALA A 30 8.80 22.54 -8.91
N PRO A 31 7.86 22.41 -9.87
CA PRO A 31 6.77 23.34 -10.07
C PRO A 31 5.86 23.47 -8.83
N SER A 32 5.32 24.68 -8.62
CA SER A 32 4.34 24.98 -7.56
C SER A 32 3.28 25.97 -8.07
N GLY A 33 2.14 26.06 -7.38
CA GLY A 33 1.03 26.94 -7.74
C GLY A 33 0.50 26.65 -9.14
N HIS A 34 0.30 27.67 -9.95
CA HIS A 34 -0.22 27.53 -11.32
C HIS A 34 0.64 26.63 -12.22
N ALA A 35 1.96 26.57 -12.00
CA ALA A 35 2.82 25.69 -12.78
C ALA A 35 2.60 24.22 -12.41
N SER A 36 2.29 23.93 -11.15
CA SER A 36 1.91 22.58 -10.69
C SER A 36 0.55 22.15 -11.24
N GLU A 37 -0.45 23.06 -11.20
CA GLU A 37 -1.77 22.78 -11.78
C GLU A 37 -1.68 22.49 -13.28
N LYS A 38 -0.88 23.30 -14.01
CA LYS A 38 -0.64 23.06 -15.42
C LYS A 38 0.03 21.69 -15.67
N ALA A 39 0.99 21.28 -14.86
CA ALA A 39 1.64 19.97 -15.00
C ALA A 39 0.65 18.81 -14.77
N LEU A 40 -0.29 18.98 -13.82
CA LEU A 40 -1.38 18.03 -13.59
C LEU A 40 -2.33 17.96 -14.80
N ASP A 41 -2.74 19.10 -15.35
CA ASP A 41 -3.61 19.15 -16.51
C ASP A 41 -2.92 18.54 -17.76
N ASP A 42 -1.63 18.84 -17.97
CA ASP A 42 -0.85 18.26 -19.06
C ASP A 42 -0.76 16.74 -18.95
N MET A 43 -0.48 16.20 -17.73
CA MET A 43 -0.45 14.76 -17.45
C MET A 43 -1.82 14.13 -17.67
N ASN A 44 -2.90 14.74 -17.18
CA ASN A 44 -4.27 14.24 -17.35
C ASN A 44 -4.71 14.21 -18.84
N ALA A 45 -4.05 14.98 -19.72
CA ALA A 45 -4.34 15.00 -21.15
C ALA A 45 -3.79 13.78 -21.91
N GLU A 46 -2.85 13.02 -21.32
CA GLU A 46 -2.15 11.89 -21.93
C GLU A 46 -2.44 10.57 -21.20
N ASP A 47 -2.16 9.45 -21.87
CA ASP A 47 -2.26 8.12 -21.25
C ASP A 47 -1.15 7.95 -20.21
N HIS A 48 -1.50 7.53 -19.01
CA HIS A 48 -0.57 7.42 -17.89
C HIS A 48 -0.90 6.26 -16.93
N ILE A 49 0.01 5.97 -16.01
CA ILE A 49 -0.23 5.11 -14.85
C ILE A 49 -0.48 6.00 -13.64
N LEU A 50 -1.64 5.85 -13.03
CA LEU A 50 -2.01 6.59 -11.83
C LEU A 50 -1.62 5.81 -10.57
N VAL A 51 -0.81 6.39 -9.71
CA VAL A 51 -0.45 5.83 -8.41
C VAL A 51 -1.02 6.72 -7.31
N VAL A 52 -1.95 6.17 -6.53
CA VAL A 52 -2.67 6.90 -5.48
C VAL A 52 -2.17 6.48 -4.11
N ASN A 53 -1.82 7.45 -3.27
CA ASN A 53 -1.42 7.24 -1.88
C ASN A 53 -2.28 8.12 -0.96
N GLY A 54 -2.92 7.51 0.01
CA GLY A 54 -3.81 8.19 0.93
C GLY A 54 -5.29 7.84 0.72
N SER A 55 -6.10 7.99 1.76
CA SER A 55 -7.56 7.83 1.68
C SER A 55 -8.20 9.09 1.10
N ILE A 56 -9.34 8.93 0.46
CA ILE A 56 -10.07 10.02 -0.20
C ILE A 56 -11.27 10.40 0.67
N PRO A 57 -11.28 11.57 1.31
CA PRO A 57 -12.45 12.04 2.05
C PRO A 57 -13.53 12.52 1.09
N THR A 58 -14.75 11.99 1.26
CA THR A 58 -15.92 12.33 0.43
C THR A 58 -16.98 13.11 1.18
N GLY A 59 -16.85 13.22 2.52
CA GLY A 59 -17.78 13.98 3.36
C GLY A 59 -17.77 15.48 3.01
N GLU A 60 -18.89 16.16 3.21
CA GLU A 60 -19.09 17.59 2.92
C GLU A 60 -18.61 17.96 1.49
N ASN A 61 -18.95 17.13 0.51
CA ASN A 61 -18.51 17.27 -0.89
C ASN A 61 -16.98 17.31 -1.06
N GLY A 62 -16.25 16.56 -0.23
CA GLY A 62 -14.79 16.47 -0.28
C GLY A 62 -14.03 17.65 0.34
N ALA A 63 -14.72 18.54 1.07
CA ALA A 63 -14.12 19.76 1.64
C ALA A 63 -12.98 19.49 2.65
N TYR A 64 -12.87 18.26 3.17
CA TYR A 64 -11.81 17.89 4.13
C TYR A 64 -10.42 17.72 3.51
N CYS A 65 -10.32 17.61 2.18
CA CYS A 65 -9.05 17.58 1.46
C CYS A 65 -9.21 18.28 0.11
N THR A 66 -8.55 19.43 -0.04
CA THR A 66 -8.58 20.21 -1.28
C THR A 66 -7.17 20.46 -1.79
N ILE A 67 -6.99 20.33 -3.11
CA ILE A 67 -5.73 20.50 -3.83
C ILE A 67 -6.02 21.47 -4.98
N GLY A 68 -5.33 22.61 -5.05
CA GLY A 68 -5.55 23.60 -6.10
C GLY A 68 -7.00 24.12 -6.20
N GLY A 69 -7.77 24.06 -5.09
CA GLY A 69 -9.18 24.46 -5.06
C GLY A 69 -10.18 23.38 -5.46
N LYS A 70 -9.72 22.21 -5.91
CA LYS A 70 -10.54 21.02 -6.19
C LYS A 70 -10.53 20.06 -4.99
N SER A 71 -11.59 19.27 -4.79
CA SER A 71 -11.54 18.19 -3.79
C SER A 71 -10.61 17.06 -4.25
N ALA A 72 -10.00 16.33 -3.30
CA ALA A 72 -9.18 15.17 -3.62
C ALA A 72 -9.95 14.11 -4.44
N GLU A 73 -11.25 13.95 -4.19
CA GLU A 73 -12.14 13.09 -4.98
C GLU A 73 -12.23 13.56 -6.43
N GLN A 74 -12.40 14.86 -6.67
CA GLN A 74 -12.45 15.41 -8.01
C GLN A 74 -11.12 15.24 -8.73
N VAL A 75 -9.99 15.53 -8.07
CA VAL A 75 -8.65 15.33 -8.65
C VAL A 75 -8.43 13.85 -9.01
N LEU A 76 -8.84 12.93 -8.13
CA LEU A 76 -8.75 11.48 -8.40
C LEU A 76 -9.57 11.09 -9.65
N LEU A 77 -10.80 11.56 -9.77
CA LEU A 77 -11.67 11.22 -10.89
C LEU A 77 -11.11 11.77 -12.22
N GLU A 78 -10.66 13.03 -12.23
CA GLU A 78 -10.03 13.65 -13.41
C GLU A 78 -8.76 12.88 -13.83
N ALA A 79 -7.88 12.52 -12.88
CA ALA A 79 -6.67 11.76 -13.16
C ALA A 79 -6.96 10.32 -13.61
N ALA A 80 -8.05 9.73 -13.17
CA ALA A 80 -8.43 8.38 -13.57
C ALA A 80 -8.96 8.28 -15.00
N GLU A 81 -9.41 9.38 -15.65
CA GLU A 81 -10.05 9.33 -16.97
C GLU A 81 -9.17 8.68 -18.04
N LYS A 82 -7.90 9.07 -18.12
CA LYS A 82 -6.93 8.54 -19.09
C LYS A 82 -5.91 7.58 -18.50
N ALA A 83 -6.06 7.23 -17.23
CA ALA A 83 -5.19 6.24 -16.61
C ALA A 83 -5.36 4.87 -17.27
N THR A 84 -4.27 4.31 -17.76
CA THR A 84 -4.19 2.97 -18.36
C THR A 84 -4.11 1.88 -17.29
N ALA A 85 -3.60 2.23 -16.11
CA ALA A 85 -3.62 1.41 -14.89
C ALA A 85 -3.70 2.31 -13.67
N ILE A 86 -4.39 1.85 -12.62
CA ILE A 86 -4.54 2.56 -11.35
C ILE A 86 -4.01 1.66 -10.23
N LEU A 87 -3.01 2.17 -9.48
CA LEU A 87 -2.43 1.51 -8.33
C LEU A 87 -2.83 2.27 -7.06
N ALA A 88 -3.59 1.63 -6.17
CA ALA A 88 -3.82 2.12 -4.81
C ALA A 88 -2.71 1.59 -3.90
N VAL A 89 -1.86 2.47 -3.38
CA VAL A 89 -0.67 2.10 -2.61
C VAL A 89 -0.82 2.46 -1.15
N GLY A 90 -0.80 1.43 -0.31
CA GLY A 90 -0.96 1.55 1.13
C GLY A 90 -2.38 1.32 1.62
N ALA A 91 -2.52 0.88 2.87
CA ALA A 91 -3.81 0.58 3.48
C ALA A 91 -4.79 1.77 3.46
N CYS A 92 -4.28 3.02 3.45
CA CYS A 92 -5.11 4.20 3.35
C CYS A 92 -5.78 4.33 1.97
N ALA A 93 -5.02 4.15 0.89
CA ALA A 93 -5.55 4.19 -0.47
C ALA A 93 -6.44 2.99 -0.79
N VAL A 94 -6.15 1.82 -0.19
CA VAL A 94 -6.89 0.58 -0.44
C VAL A 94 -8.19 0.51 0.39
N TRP A 95 -8.11 0.79 1.71
CA TRP A 95 -9.20 0.55 2.66
C TRP A 95 -9.72 1.81 3.36
N GLY A 96 -9.17 2.99 3.05
CA GLY A 96 -9.39 4.19 3.86
C GLY A 96 -8.67 4.17 5.22
N SER A 97 -8.28 2.98 5.73
CA SER A 97 -7.49 2.75 6.94
C SER A 97 -8.04 3.43 8.21
N VAL A 98 -7.16 4.03 9.03
CA VAL A 98 -7.54 4.68 10.29
C VAL A 98 -8.54 5.81 10.07
N GLN A 99 -8.43 6.55 8.98
CA GLN A 99 -9.33 7.65 8.64
C GLN A 99 -10.76 7.17 8.37
N ALA A 100 -10.91 5.97 7.78
CA ALA A 100 -12.22 5.36 7.51
C ALA A 100 -12.79 4.60 8.72
N ALA A 101 -12.03 4.44 9.80
CA ALA A 101 -12.51 3.79 11.02
C ALA A 101 -13.65 4.61 11.64
N LYS A 102 -14.65 3.91 12.19
CA LYS A 102 -15.81 4.57 12.84
C LYS A 102 -15.37 5.53 13.95
N PRO A 103 -15.92 6.73 14.01
CA PRO A 103 -17.13 7.22 13.32
C PRO A 103 -16.93 7.74 11.89
N ASN A 104 -15.72 7.74 11.32
CA ASN A 104 -15.39 8.24 9.98
C ASN A 104 -16.02 9.62 9.65
N PRO A 105 -15.66 10.67 10.37
CA PRO A 105 -16.32 11.97 10.23
C PRO A 105 -16.07 12.66 8.88
N THR A 106 -15.01 12.25 8.18
CA THR A 106 -14.64 12.82 6.87
C THR A 106 -15.19 12.04 5.69
N GLY A 107 -15.86 10.90 5.92
CA GLY A 107 -16.31 10.01 4.85
C GLY A 107 -15.15 9.46 4.01
N ALA A 108 -14.01 9.17 4.67
CA ALA A 108 -12.82 8.66 4.00
C ALA A 108 -13.07 7.27 3.40
N LYS A 109 -12.62 7.07 2.16
CA LYS A 109 -12.79 5.85 1.36
C LYS A 109 -11.48 5.40 0.74
N GLY A 110 -11.43 4.13 0.34
CA GLY A 110 -10.43 3.59 -0.57
C GLY A 110 -10.69 4.01 -2.02
N VAL A 111 -9.66 3.90 -2.85
CA VAL A 111 -9.73 4.29 -4.27
C VAL A 111 -10.76 3.44 -5.03
N ASP A 112 -10.79 2.15 -4.79
CA ASP A 112 -11.72 1.22 -5.44
C ASP A 112 -13.18 1.40 -5.00
N GLU A 113 -13.43 2.10 -3.88
CA GLU A 113 -14.77 2.50 -3.49
C GLU A 113 -15.31 3.67 -4.34
N ILE A 114 -14.41 4.45 -4.95
CA ILE A 114 -14.72 5.63 -5.75
C ILE A 114 -14.68 5.29 -7.25
N ILE A 115 -13.57 4.69 -7.72
CA ILE A 115 -13.39 4.28 -9.10
C ILE A 115 -14.04 2.92 -9.31
N LYS A 116 -15.12 2.86 -10.11
CA LYS A 116 -15.91 1.63 -10.35
C LYS A 116 -15.85 1.14 -11.81
N ASP A 117 -15.43 1.99 -12.70
CA ASP A 117 -15.40 1.74 -14.15
C ASP A 117 -14.06 1.16 -14.65
N LYS A 118 -13.04 1.19 -13.81
CA LYS A 118 -11.69 0.69 -14.10
C LYS A 118 -11.16 -0.23 -13.00
N PRO A 119 -10.35 -1.23 -13.34
CA PRO A 119 -9.71 -2.07 -12.33
C PRO A 119 -8.66 -1.26 -11.54
N VAL A 120 -8.72 -1.36 -10.22
CA VAL A 120 -7.72 -0.81 -9.32
C VAL A 120 -6.85 -1.95 -8.78
N ILE A 121 -5.53 -1.79 -8.86
CA ILE A 121 -4.57 -2.74 -8.30
C ILE A 121 -4.24 -2.31 -6.88
N ASN A 122 -4.63 -3.12 -5.90
CA ASN A 122 -4.50 -2.82 -4.48
C ASN A 122 -3.17 -3.33 -3.91
N VAL A 123 -2.21 -2.45 -3.71
CA VAL A 123 -0.93 -2.75 -3.04
C VAL A 123 -1.04 -2.38 -1.57
N SER A 124 -1.64 -3.27 -0.78
CA SER A 124 -2.00 -3.01 0.61
C SER A 124 -0.80 -3.14 1.57
N GLY A 125 -0.88 -2.46 2.69
CA GLY A 125 0.12 -2.44 3.78
C GLY A 125 0.22 -1.08 4.44
N CYS A 126 0.77 -1.03 5.67
CA CYS A 126 0.94 0.24 6.40
C CYS A 126 2.31 0.30 7.10
N PRO A 127 3.34 0.70 6.35
CA PRO A 127 3.42 0.90 4.89
C PRO A 127 3.45 -0.43 4.11
N PRO A 128 3.15 -0.44 2.81
CA PRO A 128 3.38 -1.61 1.96
C PRO A 128 4.88 -1.84 1.74
N ILE A 129 5.25 -3.08 1.45
CA ILE A 129 6.64 -3.46 1.17
C ILE A 129 7.06 -2.81 -0.15
N GLY A 130 8.21 -2.14 -0.16
CA GLY A 130 8.70 -1.41 -1.33
C GLY A 130 8.87 -2.28 -2.57
N GLU A 131 9.40 -3.49 -2.40
CA GLU A 131 9.58 -4.48 -3.45
C GLU A 131 8.25 -4.89 -4.10
N VAL A 132 7.15 -4.92 -3.35
CA VAL A 132 5.83 -5.24 -3.91
C VAL A 132 5.30 -4.09 -4.76
N ILE A 133 5.54 -2.84 -4.35
CA ILE A 133 5.18 -1.65 -5.13
C ILE A 133 5.93 -1.66 -6.46
N THR A 134 7.26 -1.77 -6.40
CA THR A 134 8.13 -1.73 -7.60
C THR A 134 7.88 -2.92 -8.51
N ALA A 135 7.67 -4.13 -7.97
CA ALA A 135 7.35 -5.31 -8.76
C ALA A 135 5.99 -5.17 -9.47
N THR A 136 4.98 -4.61 -8.80
CA THR A 136 3.66 -4.36 -9.40
C THR A 136 3.77 -3.35 -10.54
N LEU A 137 4.47 -2.24 -10.32
CA LEU A 137 4.69 -1.22 -11.34
C LEU A 137 5.47 -1.80 -12.53
N THR A 138 6.57 -2.51 -12.29
CA THR A 138 7.37 -3.16 -13.33
C THR A 138 6.56 -4.17 -14.13
N TYR A 139 5.68 -4.93 -13.46
CA TYR A 139 4.78 -5.87 -14.15
C TYR A 139 3.86 -5.15 -15.13
N VAL A 140 3.19 -4.07 -14.68
CA VAL A 140 2.29 -3.28 -15.52
C VAL A 140 3.04 -2.67 -16.71
N LEU A 141 4.23 -2.09 -16.47
CA LEU A 141 5.06 -1.51 -17.52
C LEU A 141 5.55 -2.55 -18.55
N THR A 142 5.95 -3.74 -18.07
CA THR A 142 6.49 -4.77 -18.95
C THR A 142 5.44 -5.47 -19.81
N TYR A 143 4.29 -5.75 -19.22
CA TYR A 143 3.26 -6.57 -19.87
C TYR A 143 2.06 -5.77 -20.39
N GLY A 144 1.95 -4.48 -20.06
CA GLY A 144 0.82 -3.62 -20.46
C GLY A 144 -0.53 -4.09 -19.92
N LYS A 145 -0.56 -4.85 -18.81
CA LYS A 145 -1.77 -5.39 -18.22
C LYS A 145 -1.67 -5.53 -16.71
N THR A 146 -2.79 -5.63 -16.03
CA THR A 146 -2.86 -5.91 -14.61
C THR A 146 -2.35 -7.31 -14.29
N PRO A 147 -1.61 -7.51 -13.18
CA PRO A 147 -1.28 -8.85 -12.68
C PRO A 147 -2.57 -9.60 -12.27
N GLU A 148 -2.46 -10.92 -12.10
CA GLU A 148 -3.53 -11.69 -11.48
C GLU A 148 -3.74 -11.21 -10.04
N VAL A 149 -5.01 -10.91 -9.68
CA VAL A 149 -5.37 -10.38 -8.38
C VAL A 149 -6.28 -11.33 -7.60
N ASP A 150 -6.32 -11.19 -6.29
CA ASP A 150 -7.27 -11.87 -5.42
C ASP A 150 -8.64 -11.14 -5.39
N ALA A 151 -9.55 -11.61 -4.53
CA ALA A 151 -10.89 -11.03 -4.38
C ALA A 151 -10.87 -9.56 -3.88
N GLU A 152 -9.77 -9.14 -3.27
CA GLU A 152 -9.57 -7.80 -2.75
C GLU A 152 -8.78 -6.90 -3.72
N GLY A 153 -8.57 -7.36 -4.96
CA GLY A 153 -7.81 -6.61 -5.97
C GLY A 153 -6.29 -6.57 -5.73
N ARG A 154 -5.74 -7.42 -4.84
CA ARG A 154 -4.32 -7.44 -4.51
C ARG A 154 -3.56 -8.42 -5.41
N PRO A 155 -2.34 -8.08 -5.89
CA PRO A 155 -1.53 -8.97 -6.73
C PRO A 155 -1.24 -10.32 -6.04
N LYS A 156 -1.71 -11.43 -6.63
CA LYS A 156 -1.53 -12.77 -6.05
C LYS A 156 -0.08 -13.16 -5.84
N PHE A 157 0.85 -12.70 -6.68
CA PHE A 157 2.27 -12.98 -6.50
C PHE A 157 2.83 -12.49 -5.14
N ALA A 158 2.14 -11.54 -4.49
CA ALA A 158 2.52 -10.99 -3.19
C ALA A 158 1.54 -11.36 -2.06
N TYR A 159 0.25 -11.52 -2.37
CA TYR A 159 -0.81 -11.65 -1.34
C TYR A 159 -1.54 -12.99 -1.39
N ASP A 160 -0.94 -14.04 -1.97
CA ASP A 160 -1.54 -15.38 -2.05
C ASP A 160 -1.36 -16.21 -0.77
N GLN A 161 -0.35 -15.91 0.04
CA GLN A 161 -0.03 -16.65 1.26
C GLN A 161 -0.29 -15.84 2.53
N ARG A 162 -0.83 -16.51 3.55
CA ARG A 162 -0.96 -15.92 4.87
C ARG A 162 0.41 -15.82 5.55
N ILE A 163 0.58 -14.77 6.32
CA ILE A 163 1.80 -14.58 7.15
C ILE A 163 2.08 -15.81 8.01
N HIS A 164 1.04 -16.39 8.59
CA HIS A 164 1.16 -17.56 9.48
C HIS A 164 1.76 -18.79 8.79
N ASP A 165 1.50 -18.99 7.50
CA ASP A 165 1.95 -20.18 6.77
C ASP A 165 3.47 -20.19 6.55
N SER A 166 4.10 -19.02 6.46
CA SER A 166 5.56 -18.87 6.29
C SER A 166 6.25 -18.24 7.51
N CYS A 167 5.54 -18.15 8.66
CA CYS A 167 6.07 -17.52 9.86
C CYS A 167 7.15 -18.39 10.52
N PRO A 168 8.35 -17.86 10.82
CA PRO A 168 9.40 -18.62 11.51
C PRO A 168 9.01 -19.05 12.93
N ARG A 169 7.99 -18.44 13.54
CA ARG A 169 7.44 -18.81 14.85
C ARG A 169 6.34 -19.87 14.75
N ARG A 170 6.07 -20.43 13.57
CA ARG A 170 5.01 -21.43 13.35
C ARG A 170 5.21 -22.69 14.20
N ALA A 171 6.45 -23.16 14.34
CA ALA A 171 6.76 -24.33 15.16
C ALA A 171 6.34 -24.15 16.63
N HIS A 172 6.49 -22.95 17.18
CA HIS A 172 6.02 -22.63 18.54
C HIS A 172 4.50 -22.63 18.65
N TYR A 173 3.79 -22.17 17.59
CA TYR A 173 2.33 -22.28 17.56
C TYR A 173 1.88 -23.74 17.62
N ASP A 174 2.47 -24.60 16.79
CA ASP A 174 2.13 -26.03 16.72
C ASP A 174 2.48 -26.76 18.01
N ALA A 175 3.50 -26.30 18.76
CA ALA A 175 3.90 -26.82 20.08
C ALA A 175 3.12 -26.21 21.26
N GLY A 176 2.16 -25.30 21.02
CA GLY A 176 1.41 -24.63 22.10
C GLY A 176 2.24 -23.64 22.93
N GLN A 177 3.36 -23.15 22.39
CA GLN A 177 4.26 -22.23 23.06
C GLN A 177 3.91 -20.79 22.66
N PHE A 178 3.25 -20.07 23.57
CA PHE A 178 2.75 -18.72 23.30
C PHE A 178 3.36 -17.67 24.24
N VAL A 179 3.62 -16.50 23.70
CA VAL A 179 3.88 -15.28 24.47
C VAL A 179 2.56 -14.84 25.10
N LYS A 180 2.54 -14.65 26.42
CA LYS A 180 1.36 -14.18 27.17
C LYS A 180 1.46 -12.71 27.53
N THR A 181 2.69 -12.23 27.76
CA THR A 181 3.02 -10.82 27.99
C THR A 181 4.34 -10.48 27.28
N PHE A 182 4.56 -9.21 26.91
CA PHE A 182 5.73 -8.81 26.12
C PHE A 182 7.09 -8.94 26.84
N ASP A 183 7.10 -9.20 28.12
CA ASP A 183 8.30 -9.33 28.97
C ASP A 183 8.46 -10.72 29.59
N ASP A 184 7.60 -11.66 29.27
CA ASP A 184 7.65 -13.03 29.78
C ASP A 184 8.79 -13.88 29.20
N GLU A 185 8.93 -15.10 29.67
CA GLU A 185 9.90 -16.06 29.16
C GLU A 185 9.64 -16.41 27.69
N GLY A 186 8.37 -16.52 27.28
CA GLY A 186 7.98 -16.79 25.92
C GLY A 186 8.44 -15.69 24.96
N ALA A 187 8.31 -14.43 25.39
CA ALA A 187 8.78 -13.28 24.61
C ALA A 187 10.30 -13.31 24.40
N ARG A 188 11.06 -13.60 25.48
CA ARG A 188 12.53 -13.74 25.42
C ARG A 188 12.99 -14.91 24.57
N ASN A 189 12.24 -16.01 24.55
CA ASN A 189 12.54 -17.20 23.76
C ASN A 189 11.95 -17.18 22.34
N GLY A 190 11.30 -16.09 21.94
CA GLY A 190 10.77 -15.94 20.59
C GLY A 190 9.56 -16.81 20.25
N TRP A 191 8.74 -17.19 21.28
CA TRP A 191 7.53 -18.00 21.09
C TRP A 191 6.47 -17.30 20.24
N CYS A 192 5.40 -18.01 19.89
CA CYS A 192 4.34 -17.50 19.05
C CYS A 192 3.58 -16.33 19.71
N LEU A 193 3.34 -15.28 18.94
CA LEU A 193 2.66 -14.04 19.39
C LEU A 193 1.12 -14.12 19.30
N TYR A 194 0.55 -15.31 19.08
CA TYR A 194 -0.89 -15.46 18.85
C TYR A 194 -1.73 -14.95 20.03
N GLU A 195 -1.37 -15.31 21.26
CA GLU A 195 -2.11 -14.92 22.48
C GLU A 195 -1.98 -13.43 22.82
N VAL A 196 -0.98 -12.73 22.29
CA VAL A 196 -0.88 -11.26 22.39
C VAL A 196 -1.47 -10.53 21.19
N GLY A 197 -2.36 -11.20 20.46
CA GLY A 197 -3.22 -10.59 19.46
C GLY A 197 -2.68 -10.60 18.02
N CYS A 198 -1.74 -11.48 17.68
CA CYS A 198 -1.21 -11.60 16.34
C CYS A 198 -2.29 -12.03 15.33
N LYS A 199 -2.49 -11.23 14.28
CA LYS A 199 -3.43 -11.49 13.17
C LYS A 199 -2.79 -12.20 11.97
N GLY A 200 -1.57 -12.72 12.13
CA GLY A 200 -0.89 -13.48 11.07
C GLY A 200 -1.71 -14.60 10.44
N PRO A 201 -2.51 -15.37 11.18
CA PRO A 201 -3.36 -16.43 10.63
C PRO A 201 -4.44 -15.97 9.64
N SER A 202 -4.85 -14.70 9.68
CA SER A 202 -5.87 -14.13 8.79
C SER A 202 -5.33 -13.06 7.83
N THR A 203 -4.02 -12.81 7.84
CA THR A 203 -3.40 -11.73 7.07
C THR A 203 -2.57 -12.30 5.93
N PHE A 204 -2.87 -11.88 4.71
CA PHE A 204 -2.15 -12.25 3.49
C PHE A 204 -1.09 -11.19 3.19
N SER A 205 0.19 -11.57 3.22
CA SER A 205 1.30 -10.63 2.97
C SER A 205 2.63 -11.38 2.85
N PRO A 206 3.57 -10.92 2.03
CA PRO A 206 4.90 -11.50 1.90
C PRO A 206 5.88 -11.10 3.04
N CYS A 207 5.39 -10.44 4.11
CA CYS A 207 6.23 -9.97 5.23
C CYS A 207 7.24 -10.99 5.77
N PRO A 208 6.90 -12.30 5.95
CA PRO A 208 7.86 -13.26 6.47
C PRO A 208 9.03 -13.52 5.53
N ILE A 209 8.83 -13.38 4.23
CA ILE A 209 9.77 -13.77 3.16
C ILE A 209 10.55 -12.56 2.67
N VAL A 210 9.83 -11.51 2.26
CA VAL A 210 10.43 -10.30 1.67
C VAL A 210 10.98 -9.38 2.75
N GLN A 211 10.27 -9.25 3.87
CA GLN A 211 10.55 -8.33 4.97
C GLN A 211 10.51 -6.86 4.54
N TRP A 212 10.88 -5.93 5.43
CA TRP A 212 10.85 -4.50 5.17
C TRP A 212 12.26 -3.93 5.09
N ASN A 213 12.40 -2.82 4.39
CA ASN A 213 13.59 -1.97 4.41
C ASN A 213 14.89 -2.77 4.24
N LEU A 214 15.11 -3.37 3.07
CA LEU A 214 16.31 -4.17 2.77
C LEU A 214 16.47 -5.39 3.70
N LYS A 215 15.35 -6.04 4.07
CA LYS A 215 15.33 -7.18 5.00
C LYS A 215 15.83 -6.86 6.41
N SER A 216 15.76 -5.59 6.81
CA SER A 216 16.16 -5.20 8.18
C SER A 216 15.23 -5.74 9.27
N GLY A 217 14.01 -6.16 8.89
CA GLY A 217 13.05 -6.77 9.82
C GLY A 217 11.61 -6.65 9.36
N TRP A 218 10.71 -7.10 10.22
CA TRP A 218 9.26 -7.03 10.06
C TRP A 218 8.61 -7.22 11.44
N PRO A 219 7.32 -6.87 11.66
CA PRO A 219 6.75 -6.80 13.01
C PRO A 219 6.94 -8.07 13.85
N ILE A 220 6.55 -9.24 13.34
CA ILE A 220 6.68 -10.50 14.10
C ILE A 220 8.16 -10.86 14.34
N GLY A 221 9.02 -10.60 13.37
CA GLY A 221 10.47 -10.80 13.52
C GLY A 221 11.05 -9.94 14.65
N ALA A 222 10.55 -8.73 14.80
CA ALA A 222 10.94 -7.78 15.86
C ALA A 222 10.21 -8.01 17.21
N GLY A 223 9.40 -9.07 17.34
CA GLY A 223 8.68 -9.38 18.58
C GLY A 223 7.32 -8.67 18.73
N HIS A 224 6.82 -8.02 17.69
CA HIS A 224 5.51 -7.37 17.70
C HIS A 224 4.46 -8.23 16.94
N PRO A 225 3.25 -8.47 17.48
CA PRO A 225 2.21 -9.20 16.76
C PRO A 225 1.80 -8.51 15.46
N CYS A 226 1.43 -9.29 14.45
CA CYS A 226 0.83 -8.76 13.23
C CYS A 226 -0.49 -8.06 13.55
N ILE A 227 -0.68 -6.84 13.05
CA ILE A 227 -1.91 -6.05 13.23
C ILE A 227 -2.93 -6.23 12.11
N GLY A 228 -2.58 -6.96 11.03
CA GLY A 228 -3.48 -7.17 9.91
C GLY A 228 -3.64 -5.94 9.02
N CYS A 229 -2.54 -5.35 8.58
CA CYS A 229 -2.57 -4.09 7.82
C CYS A 229 -2.70 -4.25 6.29
N THR A 230 -2.93 -5.50 5.81
CA THR A 230 -3.08 -5.79 4.37
C THR A 230 -4.42 -6.37 4.03
#